data_309ea14af57d378b29f68a2df21c7fb0
#
_entry.id   309ea14af57d378b29f68a2df21c7fb0
#
_cell.length_a   1.000
_cell.length_b   1.000
_cell.length_c   1.000
_cell.angle_alpha   90.00
_cell.angle_beta   90.00
_cell.angle_gamma   90.00
#
_symmetry.space_group_name_H-M   'P 1'
#
loop_
_entity.id
_entity.type
_entity.pdbx_description
1 polymer ?
#
loop_
_entity_poly.entity_id
_entity_poly.type
_entity_poly.pdbx_seq_one_letter_code
_entity_poly.pdbx_strand_id
1 'polypeptide(L)'
;MQYPFDPIHANIESQVFGLPTGIPDSDAVRQARQEVSSSEDFAALGQALSRQLRYREAIEAYTAGLNLEPENLSILRLRAGRYLTTLQPELAIRDFEVCLSLGAERLDCLYRMGLAHYYAGRYPTAMECFEACAPLCDDEMGIAVIYWHTLSSTRAEKGCSLLRKYHAGMAVGHHTAYEMAMGVWGKVADLQAARHHLERETDDLEWGITMYGLCWLPDCDGREALLKTVLRRNGFWPSFAYLAAWNDTHPGTAN
;
A
#
# COMPACT_ATOMS: atom_id res chain seq x y z
N MET A 1 -10.45 4.37 12.35
CA MET A 1 -10.82 5.49 11.45
C MET A 1 -11.80 4.93 10.44
N GLN A 2 -13.07 5.27 10.53
CA GLN A 2 -14.10 4.74 9.61
C GLN A 2 -13.96 5.52 8.31
N TYR A 3 -13.42 4.87 7.27
CA TYR A 3 -13.43 5.45 5.93
C TYR A 3 -14.84 5.27 5.37
N PRO A 4 -15.60 6.33 5.14
CA PRO A 4 -16.92 6.21 4.54
C PRO A 4 -16.72 5.85 3.07
N PHE A 5 -16.82 4.56 2.75
CA PHE A 5 -16.85 4.15 1.35
C PHE A 5 -18.21 4.49 0.78
N ASP A 6 -18.19 5.46 -0.10
CA ASP A 6 -19.31 5.74 -0.97
C ASP A 6 -19.42 4.60 -2.00
N PRO A 7 -20.60 4.00 -2.20
CA PRO A 7 -20.79 2.93 -3.19
C PRO A 7 -20.47 3.33 -4.63
N ILE A 8 -20.21 4.60 -4.90
CA ILE A 8 -19.76 5.10 -6.21
C ILE A 8 -18.25 4.98 -6.44
N HIS A 9 -17.47 4.56 -5.44
CA HIS A 9 -16.03 4.42 -5.61
C HIS A 9 -15.65 3.27 -6.57
N ALA A 10 -14.60 3.48 -7.36
CA ALA A 10 -14.06 2.46 -8.24
C ALA A 10 -13.53 1.25 -7.46
N ASN A 11 -13.66 0.06 -8.04
CA ASN A 11 -13.12 -1.18 -7.48
C ASN A 11 -11.69 -1.44 -7.98
N ILE A 12 -11.01 -2.40 -7.36
CA ILE A 12 -9.63 -2.77 -7.72
C ILE A 12 -9.51 -3.23 -9.17
N GLU A 13 -10.45 -4.04 -9.67
CA GLU A 13 -10.39 -4.60 -11.03
C GLU A 13 -10.38 -3.49 -12.08
N SER A 14 -11.25 -2.48 -11.94
CA SER A 14 -11.28 -1.35 -12.85
C SER A 14 -9.95 -0.58 -12.84
N GLN A 15 -9.29 -0.50 -11.69
CA GLN A 15 -8.05 0.23 -11.54
C GLN A 15 -6.82 -0.55 -11.97
N VAL A 16 -6.76 -1.85 -11.72
CA VAL A 16 -5.66 -2.72 -12.18
C VAL A 16 -5.73 -2.93 -13.68
N PHE A 17 -6.90 -3.28 -14.21
CA PHE A 17 -7.06 -3.58 -15.66
C PHE A 17 -7.36 -2.35 -16.53
N GLY A 18 -7.52 -1.16 -15.94
CA GLY A 18 -7.83 0.06 -16.69
C GLY A 18 -9.22 0.04 -17.34
N LEU A 19 -10.18 -0.66 -16.72
CA LEU A 19 -11.55 -0.73 -17.23
C LEU A 19 -12.31 0.57 -16.92
N PRO A 20 -13.24 1.01 -17.80
CA PRO A 20 -14.11 2.14 -17.52
C PRO A 20 -14.91 1.92 -16.23
N THR A 21 -14.91 2.90 -15.35
CA THR A 21 -15.62 2.80 -14.08
C THR A 21 -17.11 3.11 -14.17
N GLY A 22 -17.52 3.91 -15.14
CA GLY A 22 -18.89 4.43 -15.24
C GLY A 22 -19.30 5.37 -14.09
N ILE A 23 -18.37 5.73 -13.21
CA ILE A 23 -18.60 6.59 -12.05
C ILE A 23 -18.77 8.03 -12.50
N PRO A 24 -19.87 8.72 -12.14
CA PRO A 24 -20.05 10.13 -12.46
C PRO A 24 -19.05 11.01 -11.70
N ASP A 25 -18.66 12.12 -12.33
CA ASP A 25 -17.83 13.12 -11.67
C ASP A 25 -18.55 13.69 -10.44
N SER A 26 -17.89 13.73 -9.29
CA SER A 26 -18.33 14.49 -8.13
C SER A 26 -18.26 15.99 -8.40
N ASP A 27 -18.88 16.81 -7.54
CA ASP A 27 -18.77 18.27 -7.66
C ASP A 27 -17.31 18.73 -7.65
N ALA A 28 -16.49 18.13 -6.80
CA ALA A 28 -15.06 18.42 -6.73
C ALA A 28 -14.31 18.08 -8.04
N VAL A 29 -14.65 16.98 -8.70
CA VAL A 29 -14.07 16.61 -9.99
C VAL A 29 -14.58 17.53 -11.09
N ARG A 30 -15.88 17.85 -11.12
CA ARG A 30 -16.47 18.80 -12.09
C ARG A 30 -15.82 20.17 -11.98
N GLN A 31 -15.68 20.69 -10.76
CA GLN A 31 -15.01 21.96 -10.52
C GLN A 31 -13.56 21.93 -10.98
N ALA A 32 -12.80 20.91 -10.55
CA ALA A 32 -11.40 20.79 -10.94
C ALA A 32 -11.20 20.69 -12.46
N ARG A 33 -12.14 20.08 -13.22
CA ARG A 33 -12.06 20.01 -14.69
C ARG A 33 -12.29 21.33 -15.40
N GLN A 34 -13.00 22.29 -14.79
CA GLN A 34 -13.34 23.57 -15.43
C GLN A 34 -12.17 24.55 -15.51
N GLU A 35 -11.20 24.44 -14.63
CA GLU A 35 -10.14 25.42 -14.43
C GLU A 35 -8.73 24.86 -14.70
N VAL A 36 -8.62 23.83 -15.55
CA VAL A 36 -7.33 23.18 -15.80
C VAL A 36 -6.47 23.98 -16.77
N SER A 37 -5.43 24.65 -16.27
CA SER A 37 -4.49 25.44 -17.06
C SER A 37 -3.03 25.35 -16.58
N SER A 38 -2.80 24.93 -15.36
CA SER A 38 -1.49 24.80 -14.72
C SER A 38 -1.19 23.37 -14.22
N SER A 39 0.03 23.11 -13.82
CA SER A 39 0.41 21.84 -13.20
C SER A 39 -0.32 21.61 -11.89
N GLU A 40 -0.54 22.67 -11.10
CA GLU A 40 -1.30 22.63 -9.85
C GLU A 40 -2.77 22.27 -10.07
N ASP A 41 -3.40 22.79 -11.13
CA ASP A 41 -4.79 22.45 -11.48
C ASP A 41 -4.92 20.97 -11.83
N PHE A 42 -3.96 20.41 -12.59
CA PHE A 42 -3.89 18.99 -12.87
C PHE A 42 -3.67 18.17 -11.59
N ALA A 43 -2.84 18.66 -10.66
CA ALA A 43 -2.65 18.01 -9.36
C ALA A 43 -3.96 17.98 -8.56
N ALA A 44 -4.70 19.09 -8.53
CA ALA A 44 -5.99 19.19 -7.85
C ALA A 44 -7.03 18.25 -8.46
N LEU A 45 -7.11 18.18 -9.79
CA LEU A 45 -7.96 17.22 -10.51
C LEU A 45 -7.60 15.78 -10.16
N GLY A 46 -6.33 15.42 -10.21
CA GLY A 46 -5.85 14.07 -9.85
C GLY A 46 -6.18 13.71 -8.41
N GLN A 47 -6.07 14.66 -7.48
CA GLN A 47 -6.47 14.43 -6.08
C GLN A 47 -7.99 14.24 -5.93
N ALA A 48 -8.81 15.03 -6.65
CA ALA A 48 -10.27 14.89 -6.63
C ALA A 48 -10.70 13.51 -7.17
N LEU A 49 -10.09 13.06 -8.27
CA LEU A 49 -10.30 11.71 -8.83
C LEU A 49 -9.84 10.61 -7.86
N SER A 50 -8.70 10.81 -7.19
CA SER A 50 -8.19 9.86 -6.20
C SER A 50 -9.13 9.66 -5.02
N ARG A 51 -9.88 10.69 -4.60
CA ARG A 51 -10.89 10.57 -3.54
C ARG A 51 -12.07 9.69 -3.96
N GLN A 52 -12.34 9.55 -5.26
CA GLN A 52 -13.32 8.62 -5.82
C GLN A 52 -12.71 7.25 -6.15
N LEU A 53 -11.45 6.99 -5.74
CA LEU A 53 -10.67 5.80 -6.07
C LEU A 53 -10.47 5.58 -7.59
N ARG A 54 -10.65 6.64 -8.41
CA ARG A 54 -10.45 6.65 -9.87
C ARG A 54 -8.96 6.89 -10.17
N TYR A 55 -8.13 5.95 -9.74
CA TYR A 55 -6.68 6.14 -9.72
C TYR A 55 -6.03 6.18 -11.11
N ARG A 56 -6.58 5.45 -12.09
CA ARG A 56 -6.09 5.51 -13.48
C ARG A 56 -6.28 6.92 -14.06
N GLU A 57 -7.46 7.49 -13.89
CA GLU A 57 -7.73 8.86 -14.33
C GLU A 57 -6.91 9.89 -13.55
N ALA A 58 -6.67 9.64 -12.27
CA ALA A 58 -5.77 10.49 -11.49
C ALA A 58 -4.33 10.45 -12.04
N ILE A 59 -3.83 9.27 -12.44
CA ILE A 59 -2.52 9.11 -13.09
C ILE A 59 -2.45 9.92 -14.39
N GLU A 60 -3.52 9.91 -15.19
CA GLU A 60 -3.60 10.72 -16.42
C GLU A 60 -3.51 12.22 -16.12
N ALA A 61 -4.27 12.68 -15.14
CA ALA A 61 -4.22 14.08 -14.70
C ALA A 61 -2.82 14.47 -14.19
N TYR A 62 -2.20 13.67 -13.31
CA TYR A 62 -0.83 13.91 -12.84
C TYR A 62 0.18 13.90 -13.98
N THR A 63 0.02 13.02 -14.95
CA THR A 63 0.89 12.95 -16.13
C THR A 63 0.77 14.22 -16.99
N ALA A 64 -0.45 14.75 -17.15
CA ALA A 64 -0.66 16.04 -17.84
C ALA A 64 0.01 17.20 -17.09
N GLY A 65 -0.08 17.23 -15.76
CA GLY A 65 0.63 18.23 -14.94
C GLY A 65 2.16 18.12 -15.08
N LEU A 66 2.70 16.91 -15.10
CA LEU A 66 4.15 16.68 -15.29
C LEU A 66 4.63 16.98 -16.72
N ASN A 67 3.75 16.98 -17.71
CA ASN A 67 4.11 17.46 -19.06
C ASN A 67 4.34 18.99 -19.07
N LEU A 68 3.74 19.74 -18.14
CA LEU A 68 4.00 21.17 -17.96
C LEU A 68 5.21 21.41 -17.05
N GLU A 69 5.34 20.65 -15.99
CA GLU A 69 6.43 20.74 -14.99
C GLU A 69 7.02 19.36 -14.68
N PRO A 70 7.98 18.87 -15.47
CA PRO A 70 8.50 17.50 -15.35
C PRO A 70 9.15 17.17 -13.98
N GLU A 71 9.67 18.14 -13.26
CA GLU A 71 10.34 18.00 -11.97
C GLU A 71 9.47 18.44 -10.79
N ASN A 72 8.14 18.56 -10.99
CA ASN A 72 7.23 18.86 -9.89
C ASN A 72 7.17 17.69 -8.90
N LEU A 73 7.94 17.82 -7.81
CA LEU A 73 8.11 16.79 -6.80
C LEU A 73 6.78 16.32 -6.18
N SER A 74 5.86 17.26 -5.95
CA SER A 74 4.55 16.95 -5.37
C SER A 74 3.73 16.04 -6.30
N ILE A 75 3.70 16.36 -7.60
CA ILE A 75 2.94 15.58 -8.58
C ILE A 75 3.60 14.22 -8.83
N LEU A 76 4.93 14.17 -8.94
CA LEU A 76 5.68 12.90 -9.05
C LEU A 76 5.33 11.95 -7.91
N ARG A 77 5.38 12.44 -6.67
CA ARG A 77 5.06 11.64 -5.47
C ARG A 77 3.60 11.17 -5.46
N LEU A 78 2.65 12.02 -5.88
CA LEU A 78 1.24 11.67 -6.00
C LEU A 78 1.02 10.59 -7.07
N ARG A 79 1.65 10.74 -8.24
CA ARG A 79 1.55 9.77 -9.35
C ARG A 79 2.16 8.42 -8.96
N ALA A 80 3.36 8.44 -8.37
CA ALA A 80 4.01 7.23 -7.86
C ALA A 80 3.12 6.45 -6.88
N GLY A 81 2.46 7.16 -5.96
CA GLY A 81 1.50 6.55 -5.05
C GLY A 81 0.31 5.90 -5.77
N ARG A 82 -0.16 6.48 -6.88
CA ARG A 82 -1.26 5.88 -7.68
C ARG A 82 -0.77 4.71 -8.52
N TYR A 83 0.44 4.75 -9.07
CA TYR A 83 1.04 3.58 -9.72
C TYR A 83 1.13 2.39 -8.76
N LEU A 84 1.50 2.64 -7.50
CA LEU A 84 1.54 1.60 -6.49
C LEU A 84 0.15 1.00 -6.21
N THR A 85 -0.89 1.85 -6.07
CA THR A 85 -2.27 1.39 -5.81
C THR A 85 -2.98 0.79 -7.03
N THR A 86 -2.43 0.95 -8.21
CA THR A 86 -2.93 0.31 -9.46
C THR A 86 -2.04 -0.86 -9.91
N LEU A 87 -1.18 -1.36 -9.02
CA LEU A 87 -0.25 -2.47 -9.24
C LEU A 87 0.64 -2.29 -10.48
N GLN A 88 1.19 -1.09 -10.64
CA GLN A 88 2.18 -0.72 -11.64
C GLN A 88 3.54 -0.42 -10.97
N PRO A 89 4.19 -1.42 -10.36
CA PRO A 89 5.33 -1.20 -9.47
C PRO A 89 6.55 -0.59 -10.16
N GLU A 90 6.80 -0.92 -11.43
CA GLU A 90 7.94 -0.40 -12.17
C GLU A 90 7.83 1.13 -12.39
N LEU A 91 6.60 1.60 -12.68
CA LEU A 91 6.35 3.02 -12.86
C LEU A 91 6.42 3.77 -11.52
N ALA A 92 5.92 3.14 -10.45
CA ALA A 92 6.02 3.70 -9.10
C ALA A 92 7.49 3.89 -8.68
N ILE A 93 8.35 2.88 -8.90
CA ILE A 93 9.77 2.92 -8.57
C ILE A 93 10.45 4.07 -9.30
N ARG A 94 10.23 4.20 -10.63
CA ARG A 94 10.84 5.28 -11.43
C ARG A 94 10.51 6.67 -10.90
N ASP A 95 9.24 6.91 -10.60
CA ASP A 95 8.82 8.21 -10.07
C ASP A 95 9.40 8.46 -8.66
N PHE A 96 9.49 7.44 -7.78
CA PHE A 96 10.11 7.59 -6.45
C PHE A 96 11.63 7.79 -6.54
N GLU A 97 12.32 7.16 -7.51
CA GLU A 97 13.75 7.42 -7.76
C GLU A 97 13.97 8.87 -8.16
N VAL A 98 13.12 9.42 -9.04
CA VAL A 98 13.18 10.86 -9.39
C VAL A 98 12.87 11.72 -8.16
N CYS A 99 11.87 11.37 -7.36
CA CYS A 99 11.58 12.08 -6.11
C CYS A 99 12.80 12.13 -5.19
N LEU A 100 13.52 11.02 -5.01
CA LEU A 100 14.74 10.96 -4.20
C LEU A 100 15.83 11.86 -4.78
N SER A 101 16.02 11.87 -6.11
CA SER A 101 17.00 12.72 -6.77
C SER A 101 16.73 14.22 -6.62
N LEU A 102 15.43 14.58 -6.48
CA LEU A 102 14.96 15.94 -6.23
C LEU A 102 14.92 16.31 -4.73
N GLY A 103 15.40 15.42 -3.85
CA GLY A 103 15.50 15.71 -2.42
C GLY A 103 14.23 15.42 -1.61
N ALA A 104 13.35 14.55 -2.10
CA ALA A 104 12.19 14.11 -1.34
C ALA A 104 12.57 13.43 -0.01
N GLU A 105 11.63 13.38 0.91
CA GLU A 105 11.78 12.71 2.18
C GLU A 105 12.07 11.21 1.97
N ARG A 106 13.23 10.76 2.52
CA ARG A 106 13.78 9.44 2.24
C ARG A 106 12.93 8.29 2.78
N LEU A 107 12.37 8.44 3.98
CA LEU A 107 11.59 7.37 4.62
C LEU A 107 10.36 7.03 3.79
N ASP A 108 9.57 8.03 3.39
CA ASP A 108 8.37 7.83 2.58
C ASP A 108 8.69 7.17 1.22
N CYS A 109 9.73 7.67 0.52
CA CYS A 109 10.10 7.10 -0.78
C CYS A 109 10.61 5.66 -0.64
N LEU A 110 11.54 5.39 0.28
CA LEU A 110 12.12 4.06 0.48
C LEU A 110 11.06 3.04 0.92
N TYR A 111 10.15 3.43 1.82
CA TYR A 111 9.06 2.55 2.27
C TYR A 111 8.17 2.14 1.10
N ARG A 112 7.77 3.11 0.26
CA ARG A 112 6.91 2.84 -0.90
C ARG A 112 7.63 2.10 -2.02
N MET A 113 8.92 2.35 -2.23
CA MET A 113 9.75 1.55 -3.13
C MET A 113 9.88 0.11 -2.64
N GLY A 114 10.02 -0.10 -1.33
CA GLY A 114 9.98 -1.43 -0.72
C GLY A 114 8.69 -2.17 -1.04
N LEU A 115 7.54 -1.52 -0.90
CA LEU A 115 6.23 -2.07 -1.28
C LEU A 115 6.15 -2.36 -2.79
N ALA A 116 6.65 -1.46 -3.64
CA ALA A 116 6.67 -1.66 -5.08
C ALA A 116 7.53 -2.88 -5.47
N HIS A 117 8.72 -3.01 -4.88
CA HIS A 117 9.56 -4.20 -5.07
C HIS A 117 8.88 -5.48 -4.55
N TYR A 118 8.17 -5.39 -3.43
CA TYR A 118 7.39 -6.52 -2.91
C TYR A 118 6.32 -6.98 -3.92
N TYR A 119 5.55 -6.05 -4.50
CA TYR A 119 4.54 -6.37 -5.51
C TYR A 119 5.14 -6.90 -6.80
N ALA A 120 6.34 -6.45 -7.17
CA ALA A 120 7.08 -6.96 -8.32
C ALA A 120 7.75 -8.33 -8.07
N GLY A 121 7.57 -8.93 -6.88
CA GLY A 121 8.22 -10.20 -6.52
C GLY A 121 9.72 -10.10 -6.26
N ARG A 122 10.28 -8.88 -6.21
CA ARG A 122 11.71 -8.63 -5.93
C ARG A 122 11.95 -8.51 -4.43
N TYR A 123 11.65 -9.59 -3.69
CA TYR A 123 11.68 -9.61 -2.23
C TYR A 123 13.03 -9.26 -1.61
N PRO A 124 14.20 -9.70 -2.16
CA PRO A 124 15.50 -9.26 -1.66
C PRO A 124 15.69 -7.75 -1.70
N THR A 125 15.31 -7.09 -2.81
CA THR A 125 15.41 -5.63 -2.95
C THR A 125 14.40 -4.91 -2.06
N ALA A 126 13.20 -5.49 -1.87
CA ALA A 126 12.23 -4.97 -0.91
C ALA A 126 12.80 -4.96 0.51
N MET A 127 13.50 -6.05 0.92
CA MET A 127 14.19 -6.09 2.22
C MET A 127 15.19 -4.97 2.37
N GLU A 128 16.05 -4.74 1.36
CA GLU A 128 17.05 -3.67 1.37
C GLU A 128 16.42 -2.28 1.56
N CYS A 129 15.30 -2.02 0.88
CA CYS A 129 14.53 -0.79 1.07
C CYS A 129 14.02 -0.64 2.51
N PHE A 130 13.43 -1.69 3.09
CA PHE A 130 12.93 -1.65 4.47
C PHE A 130 14.06 -1.59 5.51
N GLU A 131 15.19 -2.22 5.26
CA GLU A 131 16.39 -2.08 6.10
C GLU A 131 16.93 -0.65 6.10
N ALA A 132 16.88 0.02 4.94
CA ALA A 132 17.25 1.43 4.82
C ALA A 132 16.25 2.38 5.49
N CYS A 133 14.97 1.99 5.66
CA CYS A 133 13.97 2.74 6.43
C CYS A 133 14.23 2.65 7.94
N ALA A 134 14.68 1.51 8.44
CA ALA A 134 14.72 1.20 9.87
C ALA A 134 15.47 2.24 10.76
N PRO A 135 16.58 2.86 10.33
CA PRO A 135 17.24 3.92 11.11
C PRO A 135 16.54 5.29 11.03
N LEU A 136 15.54 5.45 10.16
CA LEU A 136 14.81 6.69 9.91
C LEU A 136 13.45 6.72 10.61
N CYS A 137 12.99 5.58 11.14
CA CYS A 137 11.67 5.42 11.72
C CYS A 137 11.67 5.68 13.24
N ASP A 138 10.55 6.23 13.73
CA ASP A 138 10.08 6.01 15.10
C ASP A 138 9.41 4.61 15.23
N ASP A 139 8.89 4.28 16.41
CA ASP A 139 8.22 3.00 16.64
C ASP A 139 6.94 2.84 15.79
N GLU A 140 6.21 3.94 15.56
CA GLU A 140 4.95 3.91 14.82
C GLU A 140 5.14 3.51 13.37
N MET A 141 6.10 4.11 12.66
CA MET A 141 6.48 3.66 11.32
C MET A 141 7.31 2.37 11.35
N GLY A 142 8.10 2.20 12.41
CA GLY A 142 8.98 1.05 12.60
C GLY A 142 8.24 -0.28 12.57
N ILE A 143 7.06 -0.37 13.18
CA ILE A 143 6.28 -1.62 13.20
C ILE A 143 5.82 -2.02 11.78
N ALA A 144 5.41 -1.06 10.95
CA ALA A 144 5.04 -1.31 9.56
C ALA A 144 6.25 -1.73 8.71
N VAL A 145 7.41 -1.13 8.95
CA VAL A 145 8.69 -1.49 8.30
C VAL A 145 9.11 -2.91 8.70
N ILE A 146 9.03 -3.26 9.98
CA ILE A 146 9.31 -4.63 10.48
C ILE A 146 8.39 -5.65 9.82
N TYR A 147 7.09 -5.33 9.73
CA TYR A 147 6.09 -6.19 9.11
C TYR A 147 6.44 -6.50 7.64
N TRP A 148 6.60 -5.49 6.80
CA TRP A 148 6.88 -5.69 5.37
C TRP A 148 8.26 -6.32 5.12
N HIS A 149 9.25 -5.96 5.95
CA HIS A 149 10.54 -6.64 5.90
C HIS A 149 10.42 -8.12 6.24
N THR A 150 9.67 -8.48 7.29
CA THR A 150 9.46 -9.88 7.70
C THR A 150 8.78 -10.69 6.59
N LEU A 151 7.74 -10.14 5.97
CA LEU A 151 7.07 -10.79 4.83
C LEU A 151 8.01 -10.93 3.63
N SER A 152 8.78 -9.88 3.31
CA SER A 152 9.78 -9.93 2.23
C SER A 152 10.85 -10.98 2.50
N SER A 153 11.37 -11.05 3.73
CA SER A 153 12.39 -12.02 4.14
C SER A 153 11.87 -13.45 4.00
N THR A 154 10.64 -13.69 4.43
CA THR A 154 9.99 -15.00 4.33
C THR A 154 9.85 -15.43 2.88
N ARG A 155 9.41 -14.53 2.01
CA ARG A 155 9.23 -14.80 0.59
C ARG A 155 10.56 -14.92 -0.18
N ALA A 156 11.62 -14.31 0.34
CA ALA A 156 12.98 -14.44 -0.19
C ALA A 156 13.70 -15.67 0.39
N GLU A 157 13.07 -16.44 1.28
CA GLU A 157 13.68 -17.56 2.02
C GLU A 157 14.93 -17.13 2.79
N LYS A 158 14.91 -15.91 3.34
CA LYS A 158 16.01 -15.31 4.12
C LYS A 158 15.62 -15.10 5.57
N GLY A 159 16.60 -14.85 6.41
CA GLY A 159 16.38 -14.53 7.83
C GLY A 159 15.73 -13.16 8.03
N CYS A 160 14.78 -13.07 8.95
CA CYS A 160 14.05 -11.86 9.30
C CYS A 160 14.86 -10.97 10.25
N SER A 161 15.84 -10.20 9.72
CA SER A 161 16.77 -9.40 10.52
C SER A 161 16.05 -8.33 11.36
N LEU A 162 15.05 -7.64 10.80
CA LEU A 162 14.33 -6.58 11.50
C LEU A 162 13.29 -7.09 12.51
N LEU A 163 12.80 -8.31 12.39
CA LEU A 163 11.88 -8.88 13.39
C LEU A 163 12.49 -8.88 14.79
N ARG A 164 13.81 -8.94 14.92
CA ARG A 164 14.52 -8.85 16.21
C ARG A 164 14.39 -7.49 16.90
N LYS A 165 13.98 -6.45 16.16
CA LYS A 165 13.72 -5.11 16.72
C LYS A 165 12.31 -4.99 17.31
N TYR A 166 11.41 -5.92 16.96
CA TYR A 166 10.08 -5.95 17.55
C TYR A 166 10.15 -6.33 19.03
N HIS A 167 9.47 -5.59 19.85
CA HIS A 167 9.23 -5.90 21.27
C HIS A 167 7.84 -5.44 21.69
N ALA A 168 7.21 -6.16 22.60
CA ALA A 168 5.93 -5.77 23.15
C ALA A 168 6.05 -4.40 23.85
N GLY A 169 5.10 -3.51 23.59
CA GLY A 169 5.08 -2.17 24.15
C GLY A 169 5.78 -1.11 23.30
N MET A 170 6.09 -1.40 22.04
CA MET A 170 6.42 -0.34 21.07
C MET A 170 5.28 0.67 21.00
N ALA A 171 5.62 1.96 20.83
CA ALA A 171 4.64 3.04 20.70
C ALA A 171 4.06 3.08 19.26
N VAL A 172 3.27 2.07 18.91
CA VAL A 172 2.81 1.83 17.54
C VAL A 172 1.68 2.75 17.05
N GLY A 173 1.16 3.62 17.94
CA GLY A 173 0.09 4.57 17.58
C GLY A 173 -1.14 3.88 17.00
N HIS A 174 -1.46 4.18 15.75
CA HIS A 174 -2.59 3.62 15.01
C HIS A 174 -2.25 2.30 14.27
N HIS A 175 -1.03 1.79 14.38
CA HIS A 175 -0.54 0.63 13.64
C HIS A 175 -0.73 -0.69 14.41
N THR A 176 -1.82 -0.83 15.15
CA THR A 176 -2.13 -1.98 16.01
C THR A 176 -2.26 -3.31 15.25
N ALA A 177 -2.72 -3.28 14.00
CA ALA A 177 -2.81 -4.47 13.16
C ALA A 177 -1.44 -5.04 12.79
N TYR A 178 -0.46 -4.18 12.53
CA TYR A 178 0.92 -4.61 12.31
C TYR A 178 1.51 -5.22 13.58
N GLU A 179 1.26 -4.57 14.74
CA GLU A 179 1.71 -5.08 16.04
C GLU A 179 1.12 -6.47 16.33
N MET A 180 -0.18 -6.66 16.11
CA MET A 180 -0.84 -7.95 16.30
C MET A 180 -0.19 -9.05 15.47
N ALA A 181 0.06 -8.80 14.19
CA ALA A 181 0.73 -9.77 13.32
C ALA A 181 2.17 -10.04 13.78
N MET A 182 2.94 -8.98 14.08
CA MET A 182 4.34 -9.12 14.51
C MET A 182 4.47 -9.75 15.89
N GLY A 183 3.49 -9.59 16.76
CA GLY A 183 3.41 -10.30 18.04
C GLY A 183 3.37 -11.83 17.86
N VAL A 184 2.60 -12.32 16.89
CA VAL A 184 2.57 -13.75 16.56
C VAL A 184 3.89 -14.20 15.91
N TRP A 185 4.42 -13.43 14.96
CA TRP A 185 5.71 -13.72 14.33
C TRP A 185 6.88 -13.76 15.32
N GLY A 186 6.89 -12.82 16.28
CA GLY A 186 7.89 -12.73 17.35
C GLY A 186 7.67 -13.73 18.48
N LYS A 187 6.62 -14.56 18.43
CA LYS A 187 6.23 -15.52 19.48
C LYS A 187 5.99 -14.88 20.86
N VAL A 188 5.58 -13.61 20.87
CA VAL A 188 5.15 -12.86 22.06
C VAL A 188 3.63 -12.86 22.21
N ALA A 189 2.89 -13.12 21.13
CA ALA A 189 1.44 -13.26 21.13
C ALA A 189 1.05 -14.66 20.63
N ASP A 190 -0.07 -15.17 21.17
CA ASP A 190 -0.63 -16.45 20.74
C ASP A 190 -1.45 -16.28 19.46
N LEU A 191 -1.29 -17.22 18.50
CA LEU A 191 -2.05 -17.25 17.25
C LEU A 191 -3.56 -17.38 17.48
N GLN A 192 -3.98 -18.11 18.51
CA GLN A 192 -5.40 -18.24 18.87
C GLN A 192 -5.99 -16.91 19.33
N ALA A 193 -5.24 -16.15 20.13
CA ALA A 193 -5.66 -14.82 20.56
C ALA A 193 -5.79 -13.86 19.36
N ALA A 194 -4.86 -13.91 18.40
CA ALA A 194 -4.95 -13.13 17.18
C ALA A 194 -6.16 -13.52 16.32
N ARG A 195 -6.46 -14.81 16.18
CA ARG A 195 -7.66 -15.30 15.48
C ARG A 195 -8.95 -14.84 16.16
N HIS A 196 -9.01 -14.91 17.48
CA HIS A 196 -10.17 -14.45 18.23
C HIS A 196 -10.37 -12.93 18.16
N HIS A 197 -9.27 -12.16 18.06
CA HIS A 197 -9.34 -10.73 17.76
C HIS A 197 -9.97 -10.50 16.37
N LEU A 198 -9.48 -11.19 15.35
CA LEU A 198 -9.98 -11.08 13.97
C LEU A 198 -11.47 -11.44 13.81
N GLU A 199 -12.00 -12.36 14.63
CA GLU A 199 -13.44 -12.68 14.62
C GLU A 199 -14.33 -11.49 15.03
N ARG A 200 -13.77 -10.55 15.81
CA ARG A 200 -14.48 -9.37 16.33
C ARG A 200 -14.12 -8.08 15.63
N GLU A 201 -13.01 -8.09 14.85
CA GLU A 201 -12.56 -6.92 14.13
C GLU A 201 -13.50 -6.57 12.97
N THR A 202 -14.02 -5.36 12.99
CA THR A 202 -14.98 -4.84 12.00
C THR A 202 -14.34 -3.87 10.98
N ASP A 203 -13.16 -3.32 11.28
CA ASP A 203 -12.41 -2.49 10.35
C ASP A 203 -11.69 -3.37 9.34
N ASP A 204 -12.03 -3.22 8.06
CA ASP A 204 -11.47 -4.04 6.98
C ASP A 204 -9.97 -3.78 6.74
N LEU A 205 -9.47 -2.58 7.06
CA LEU A 205 -8.06 -2.26 6.96
C LEU A 205 -7.26 -3.01 8.04
N GLU A 206 -7.66 -2.87 9.31
CA GLU A 206 -6.98 -3.52 10.45
C GLU A 206 -7.05 -5.05 10.32
N TRP A 207 -8.22 -5.57 9.98
CA TRP A 207 -8.42 -6.99 9.73
C TRP A 207 -7.52 -7.51 8.60
N GLY A 208 -7.49 -6.78 7.47
CA GLY A 208 -6.73 -7.16 6.28
C GLY A 208 -5.22 -7.20 6.52
N ILE A 209 -4.68 -6.20 7.22
CA ILE A 209 -3.25 -6.15 7.59
C ILE A 209 -2.89 -7.33 8.47
N THR A 210 -3.66 -7.56 9.55
CA THR A 210 -3.38 -8.67 10.48
C THR A 210 -3.48 -10.01 9.76
N MET A 211 -4.57 -10.26 9.04
CA MET A 211 -4.79 -11.54 8.35
C MET A 211 -3.72 -11.79 7.28
N TYR A 212 -3.39 -10.80 6.45
CA TYR A 212 -2.37 -10.95 5.42
C TYR A 212 -1.00 -11.32 6.03
N GLY A 213 -0.63 -10.67 7.14
CA GLY A 213 0.59 -11.00 7.88
C GLY A 213 0.61 -12.44 8.41
N LEU A 214 -0.53 -12.93 8.91
CA LEU A 214 -0.67 -14.30 9.41
C LEU A 214 -0.69 -15.35 8.28
N CYS A 215 -1.15 -15.00 7.07
CA CYS A 215 -1.11 -15.91 5.91
C CYS A 215 0.31 -16.36 5.55
N TRP A 216 1.32 -15.58 5.90
CA TRP A 216 2.73 -15.88 5.58
C TRP A 216 3.51 -16.57 6.69
N LEU A 217 2.86 -16.92 7.81
CA LEU A 217 3.49 -17.75 8.83
C LEU A 217 4.03 -19.07 8.21
N PRO A 218 5.19 -19.57 8.65
CA PRO A 218 5.81 -20.78 8.08
C PRO A 218 4.88 -22.00 8.06
N ASP A 219 4.09 -22.18 9.12
CA ASP A 219 3.17 -23.31 9.29
C ASP A 219 1.72 -22.96 8.92
N CYS A 220 1.51 -22.01 8.00
CA CYS A 220 0.18 -21.59 7.58
C CYS A 220 -0.40 -22.56 6.57
N ASP A 221 -1.30 -23.42 7.02
CA ASP A 221 -2.11 -24.29 6.16
C ASP A 221 -3.23 -23.49 5.47
N GLY A 222 -3.51 -23.84 4.21
CA GLY A 222 -4.61 -23.22 3.46
C GLY A 222 -4.41 -21.76 3.09
N ARG A 223 -3.18 -21.29 2.94
CA ARG A 223 -2.83 -19.90 2.60
C ARG A 223 -3.68 -19.30 1.49
N GLU A 224 -3.88 -20.03 0.39
CA GLU A 224 -4.69 -19.54 -0.73
C GLU A 224 -6.15 -19.23 -0.31
N ALA A 225 -6.75 -20.08 0.50
CA ALA A 225 -8.11 -19.85 1.01
C ALA A 225 -8.17 -18.63 1.93
N LEU A 226 -7.13 -18.42 2.76
CA LEU A 226 -7.02 -17.25 3.63
C LEU A 226 -6.83 -15.96 2.83
N LEU A 227 -5.99 -15.95 1.80
CA LEU A 227 -5.83 -14.81 0.89
C LEU A 227 -7.16 -14.45 0.20
N LYS A 228 -7.92 -15.44 -0.28
CA LYS A 228 -9.27 -15.22 -0.81
C LYS A 228 -10.23 -14.64 0.24
N THR A 229 -10.03 -14.96 1.52
CA THR A 229 -10.82 -14.34 2.60
C THR A 229 -10.45 -12.88 2.81
N VAL A 230 -9.17 -12.51 2.68
CA VAL A 230 -8.74 -11.09 2.66
C VAL A 230 -9.48 -10.34 1.55
N LEU A 231 -9.54 -10.90 0.35
CA LEU A 231 -10.18 -10.25 -0.80
C LEU A 231 -11.71 -10.12 -0.69
N ARG A 232 -12.37 -10.89 0.18
CA ARG A 232 -13.81 -10.73 0.45
C ARG A 232 -14.13 -9.51 1.30
N ARG A 233 -13.17 -9.03 2.08
CA ARG A 233 -13.31 -7.83 2.91
C ARG A 233 -12.71 -6.62 2.18
N ASN A 234 -13.44 -6.13 1.21
CA ASN A 234 -12.97 -5.13 0.24
C ASN A 234 -13.35 -3.69 0.62
N GLY A 235 -13.85 -3.45 1.81
CA GLY A 235 -14.25 -2.11 2.27
C GLY A 235 -13.11 -1.08 2.23
N PHE A 236 -11.85 -1.54 2.32
CA PHE A 236 -10.68 -0.70 2.08
C PHE A 236 -9.67 -1.37 1.14
N TRP A 237 -10.11 -1.72 -0.07
CA TRP A 237 -9.26 -2.36 -1.07
C TRP A 237 -7.97 -1.59 -1.45
N PRO A 238 -7.84 -0.24 -1.30
CA PRO A 238 -6.56 0.44 -1.57
C PRO A 238 -5.47 0.18 -0.52
N SER A 239 -5.75 -0.61 0.52
CA SER A 239 -4.73 -0.96 1.52
C SER A 239 -3.60 -1.80 0.92
N PHE A 240 -2.39 -1.60 1.40
CA PHE A 240 -1.23 -2.34 0.90
C PHE A 240 -1.36 -3.85 1.11
N ALA A 241 -1.97 -4.28 2.21
CA ALA A 241 -2.20 -5.70 2.50
C ALA A 241 -3.22 -6.32 1.53
N TYR A 242 -4.30 -5.61 1.21
CA TYR A 242 -5.28 -6.07 0.23
C TYR A 242 -4.67 -6.15 -1.17
N LEU A 243 -3.93 -5.12 -1.59
CA LEU A 243 -3.23 -5.09 -2.88
C LEU A 243 -2.22 -6.22 -3.00
N ALA A 244 -1.50 -6.53 -1.91
CA ALA A 244 -0.58 -7.65 -1.86
C ALA A 244 -1.32 -8.99 -2.00
N ALA A 245 -2.43 -9.18 -1.27
CA ALA A 245 -3.26 -10.38 -1.39
C ALA A 245 -3.86 -10.54 -2.80
N TRP A 246 -4.28 -9.43 -3.41
CA TRP A 246 -4.74 -9.43 -4.79
C TRP A 246 -3.63 -9.89 -5.75
N ASN A 247 -2.45 -9.30 -5.65
CA ASN A 247 -1.30 -9.63 -6.48
C ASN A 247 -0.86 -11.10 -6.33
N ASP A 248 -0.91 -11.63 -5.10
CA ASP A 248 -0.57 -13.02 -4.80
C ASP A 248 -1.57 -14.03 -5.40
N THR A 249 -2.83 -13.62 -5.54
CA THR A 249 -3.89 -14.50 -6.09
C THR A 249 -4.12 -14.30 -7.60
N HIS A 250 -3.54 -13.26 -8.20
CA HIS A 250 -3.64 -12.93 -9.63
C HIS A 250 -2.23 -12.72 -10.23
N PRO A 251 -1.40 -13.78 -10.30
CA PRO A 251 -0.03 -13.65 -10.76
C PRO A 251 0.02 -13.13 -12.21
N GLY A 252 0.92 -12.19 -12.48
CA GLY A 252 1.10 -11.57 -13.79
C GLY A 252 0.21 -10.33 -14.05
N THR A 253 -0.54 -9.85 -13.08
CA THR A 253 -1.32 -8.61 -13.21
C THR A 253 -0.51 -7.35 -12.84
N ALA A 254 0.53 -7.47 -12.03
CA ALA A 254 1.48 -6.40 -11.77
C ALA A 254 2.44 -6.27 -12.97
N ASN A 255 2.26 -5.25 -13.82
CA ASN A 255 3.09 -4.93 -14.98
C ASN A 255 3.79 -3.59 -14.79
#